data_ba52c1df975317724301d55b5208c9a6
#
_entry.id   ba52c1df975317724301d55b5208c9a6
#
_cell.length_a   1.000
_cell.length_b   1.000
_cell.length_c   1.000
_cell.angle_alpha   90.00
_cell.angle_beta   90.00
_cell.angle_gamma   90.00
#
_symmetry.space_group_name_H-M   'P 1'
#
loop_
_entity.id
_entity.type
_entity.pdbx_description
1 polymer ?
#
loop_
_entity_poly.entity_id
_entity_poly.type
_entity_poly.pdbx_seq_one_letter_code
_entity_poly.pdbx_strand_id
1 'polypeptide(L)'
;VEFLSGEILHAELYETIRNHTVVSYNSVWEHLREVDEDPLNNANVILFYMQRSQSENDTCGDGNECTSQSWNREHVWPKSHGDFGTSMTKAAGTDLHSLRPVDNTVNSARSNKDFGNATNSHWECTECDSSADFWEPADVTKGDAARSVFYMDVRYNGFGNEPNLSLVNGTTQTSSDDGFLGDLCTLYHWHILDPVSSYEANRNNEIFGIQGNRNPFIDNEDFVQAIWGEICDPQTQEEDSDNDGILDSNDICPDEASTGYDVNEDGCLDDTDGDGVTDDLDIFPLNSSESIDSDFDGVGDNSDAFPNNPLESRDSDSDGIGDNSDMFPFDASEILD
;
A
#
# COMPACT_ATOMS: atom_id res chain seq x y z
N VAL A 1 -7.28 9.22 5.15
CA VAL A 1 -6.69 8.27 4.17
C VAL A 1 -5.66 7.34 4.80
N GLU A 2 -5.17 7.63 6.00
CA GLU A 2 -4.06 6.90 6.68
C GLU A 2 -4.33 5.40 6.97
N PHE A 3 -5.59 4.97 6.92
CA PHE A 3 -6.01 3.59 7.21
C PHE A 3 -6.68 2.89 6.01
N LEU A 4 -6.59 3.47 4.82
CA LEU A 4 -7.14 2.86 3.61
C LEU A 4 -6.05 2.12 2.86
N SER A 5 -6.39 1.01 2.22
CA SER A 5 -5.46 0.20 1.41
C SER A 5 -6.15 -0.33 0.14
N GLY A 6 -5.35 -0.90 -0.75
CA GLY A 6 -5.80 -1.55 -1.97
C GLY A 6 -6.72 -0.67 -2.82
N GLU A 7 -7.75 -1.26 -3.38
CA GLU A 7 -8.71 -0.59 -4.27
C GLU A 7 -9.44 0.59 -3.63
N ILE A 8 -9.65 0.57 -2.30
CA ILE A 8 -10.34 1.66 -1.60
C ILE A 8 -9.47 2.91 -1.58
N LEU A 9 -8.18 2.77 -1.24
CA LEU A 9 -7.24 3.90 -1.29
C LEU A 9 -7.04 4.41 -2.73
N HIS A 10 -6.92 3.51 -3.69
CA HIS A 10 -6.82 3.85 -5.12
C HIS A 10 -8.00 4.73 -5.56
N ALA A 11 -9.24 4.36 -5.21
CA ALA A 11 -10.44 5.13 -5.55
C ALA A 11 -10.49 6.50 -4.85
N GLU A 12 -10.08 6.61 -3.59
CA GLU A 12 -10.04 7.88 -2.86
C GLU A 12 -8.96 8.83 -3.41
N LEU A 13 -7.81 8.30 -3.80
CA LEU A 13 -6.77 9.09 -4.47
C LEU A 13 -7.27 9.59 -5.83
N TYR A 14 -7.94 8.76 -6.63
CA TYR A 14 -8.57 9.18 -7.87
C TYR A 14 -9.51 10.38 -7.66
N GLU A 15 -10.46 10.30 -6.72
CA GLU A 15 -11.38 11.40 -6.43
C GLU A 15 -10.66 12.69 -6.03
N THR A 16 -9.52 12.56 -5.36
CA THR A 16 -8.69 13.69 -4.92
C THR A 16 -7.97 14.38 -6.09
N ILE A 17 -7.43 13.60 -7.05
CA ILE A 17 -6.53 14.11 -8.10
C ILE A 17 -7.18 14.26 -9.47
N ARG A 18 -8.40 13.77 -9.68
CA ARG A 18 -9.05 13.73 -11.01
C ARG A 18 -9.37 15.09 -11.61
N ASN A 19 -9.58 16.09 -10.78
CA ASN A 19 -9.93 17.44 -11.23
C ASN A 19 -8.66 18.30 -11.34
N HIS A 20 -8.14 18.43 -12.55
CA HIS A 20 -7.00 19.30 -12.81
C HIS A 20 -7.23 20.19 -14.04
N THR A 21 -6.47 21.27 -14.14
CA THR A 21 -6.46 22.15 -15.31
C THR A 21 -5.70 21.46 -16.44
N VAL A 22 -6.38 21.17 -17.53
CA VAL A 22 -5.76 20.56 -18.71
C VAL A 22 -5.03 21.65 -19.52
N VAL A 23 -3.73 21.48 -19.67
CA VAL A 23 -2.89 22.40 -20.46
C VAL A 23 -2.90 22.01 -21.94
N SER A 24 -2.59 22.97 -22.83
CA SER A 24 -2.46 22.65 -24.25
C SER A 24 -1.14 21.93 -24.55
N TYR A 25 -1.12 21.05 -25.55
CA TYR A 25 0.13 20.37 -25.92
C TYR A 25 1.24 21.34 -26.36
N ASN A 26 0.88 22.49 -26.91
CA ASN A 26 1.86 23.51 -27.26
C ASN A 26 2.45 24.21 -26.02
N SER A 27 1.66 24.46 -24.97
CA SER A 27 2.16 25.08 -23.76
C SER A 27 3.01 24.13 -22.90
N VAL A 28 2.95 22.83 -23.14
CA VAL A 28 3.82 21.85 -22.44
C VAL A 28 5.31 22.18 -22.63
N TRP A 29 5.75 22.74 -23.76
CA TRP A 29 7.14 23.16 -23.94
C TRP A 29 7.59 24.20 -22.90
N GLU A 30 6.76 25.20 -22.66
CA GLU A 30 7.01 26.25 -21.66
C GLU A 30 6.99 25.68 -20.25
N HIS A 31 5.99 24.86 -19.94
CA HIS A 31 5.87 24.25 -18.62
C HIS A 31 7.03 23.30 -18.29
N LEU A 32 7.52 22.50 -19.26
CA LEU A 32 8.67 21.64 -19.01
C LEU A 32 9.97 22.43 -18.78
N ARG A 33 10.11 23.61 -19.40
CA ARG A 33 11.23 24.52 -19.08
C ARG A 33 11.17 25.04 -17.65
N GLU A 34 9.99 25.24 -17.13
CA GLU A 34 9.74 25.70 -15.76
C GLU A 34 9.91 24.55 -14.75
N VAL A 35 9.15 23.47 -14.89
CA VAL A 35 9.08 22.39 -13.87
C VAL A 35 10.27 21.43 -13.90
N ASP A 36 11.03 21.38 -14.97
CA ASP A 36 12.25 20.57 -15.12
C ASP A 36 13.52 21.45 -15.30
N GLU A 37 13.48 22.72 -14.85
CA GLU A 37 14.62 23.64 -14.84
C GLU A 37 15.80 23.02 -14.08
N ASP A 38 17.01 23.21 -14.60
CA ASP A 38 18.23 22.81 -13.89
C ASP A 38 18.48 23.78 -12.72
N PRO A 39 18.45 23.30 -11.47
CA PRO A 39 18.67 24.15 -10.29
C PRO A 39 20.03 24.87 -10.26
N LEU A 40 20.98 24.40 -11.05
CA LEU A 40 22.33 24.98 -11.15
C LEU A 40 22.49 25.93 -12.35
N ASN A 41 21.59 25.87 -13.32
CA ASN A 41 21.63 26.70 -14.53
C ASN A 41 20.23 26.90 -15.12
N ASN A 42 19.57 27.99 -14.80
CA ASN A 42 18.21 28.30 -15.22
C ASN A 42 18.01 28.54 -16.74
N ALA A 43 19.04 28.41 -17.56
CA ALA A 43 18.93 28.38 -19.02
C ALA A 43 18.84 26.94 -19.56
N ASN A 44 18.82 25.95 -18.68
CA ASN A 44 18.82 24.54 -18.98
C ASN A 44 17.64 23.80 -18.33
N VAL A 45 17.32 22.66 -18.89
CA VAL A 45 16.45 21.63 -18.28
C VAL A 45 17.26 20.39 -17.93
N ILE A 46 16.80 19.60 -16.96
CA ILE A 46 17.36 18.28 -16.67
C ILE A 46 16.65 17.24 -17.53
N LEU A 47 17.39 16.56 -18.40
CA LEU A 47 16.86 15.48 -19.22
C LEU A 47 16.63 14.23 -18.39
N PHE A 48 15.41 13.75 -18.35
CA PHE A 48 14.89 12.77 -17.40
C PHE A 48 15.71 11.48 -17.31
N TYR A 49 15.82 10.72 -18.39
CA TYR A 49 16.50 9.41 -18.33
C TYR A 49 18.02 9.49 -18.16
N MET A 50 18.63 10.59 -18.55
CA MET A 50 20.08 10.76 -18.52
C MET A 50 20.57 11.62 -17.36
N GLN A 51 19.67 12.28 -16.64
CA GLN A 51 19.99 13.31 -15.60
C GLN A 51 21.02 14.33 -16.10
N ARG A 52 20.97 14.64 -17.39
CA ARG A 52 21.89 15.56 -18.06
C ARG A 52 21.25 16.95 -18.17
N SER A 53 22.00 17.97 -17.74
CA SER A 53 21.68 19.37 -17.97
C SER A 53 21.85 19.73 -19.45
N GLN A 54 20.82 20.30 -20.06
CA GLN A 54 20.79 20.67 -21.47
C GLN A 54 20.07 22.00 -21.66
N SER A 55 20.55 22.82 -22.65
CA SER A 55 19.86 24.08 -22.97
C SER A 55 18.37 23.88 -23.22
N GLU A 56 17.55 24.70 -22.54
CA GLU A 56 16.10 24.70 -22.68
C GLU A 56 15.61 24.97 -24.12
N ASN A 57 16.49 25.58 -24.95
CA ASN A 57 16.20 25.95 -26.33
C ASN A 57 16.59 24.87 -27.36
N ASP A 58 17.32 23.82 -26.96
CA ASP A 58 17.72 22.72 -27.86
C ASP A 58 16.59 21.70 -28.06
N THR A 59 15.41 22.17 -28.47
CA THR A 59 14.20 21.34 -28.61
C THR A 59 14.11 20.69 -29.99
N CYS A 60 13.48 19.49 -30.03
CA CYS A 60 13.06 18.81 -31.25
C CYS A 60 11.54 18.94 -31.40
N GLY A 61 11.06 19.88 -32.22
CA GLY A 61 9.64 20.03 -32.54
C GLY A 61 8.93 21.27 -31.98
N ASP A 62 9.63 22.15 -31.25
CA ASP A 62 9.15 23.48 -30.82
C ASP A 62 9.60 24.56 -31.82
N GLY A 63 9.31 24.32 -33.08
CA GLY A 63 9.78 25.20 -34.17
C GLY A 63 11.24 24.99 -34.58
N ASN A 64 11.97 24.09 -33.92
CA ASN A 64 13.34 23.74 -34.18
C ASN A 64 13.45 22.41 -34.95
N GLU A 65 14.55 22.25 -35.71
CA GLU A 65 14.87 20.99 -36.34
C GLU A 65 15.37 19.99 -35.29
N CYS A 66 14.98 18.72 -35.46
CA CYS A 66 15.45 17.63 -34.63
C CYS A 66 16.89 17.24 -34.96
N THR A 67 17.75 17.27 -33.97
CA THR A 67 19.14 16.79 -34.04
C THR A 67 19.39 15.71 -32.99
N SER A 68 20.53 15.05 -33.06
CA SER A 68 20.97 14.14 -32.00
C SER A 68 21.33 14.83 -30.68
N GLN A 69 21.30 16.15 -30.66
CA GLN A 69 21.58 16.97 -29.49
C GLN A 69 20.31 17.70 -28.97
N SER A 70 19.14 17.37 -29.52
CA SER A 70 17.87 17.99 -29.15
C SER A 70 17.14 17.13 -28.14
N TRP A 71 16.32 17.79 -27.30
CA TRP A 71 15.37 17.11 -26.42
C TRP A 71 13.94 17.28 -26.93
N ASN A 72 13.06 16.35 -26.54
CA ASN A 72 11.64 16.42 -26.84
C ASN A 72 10.79 16.04 -25.60
N ARG A 73 9.46 16.04 -25.78
CA ARG A 73 8.49 15.72 -24.74
C ARG A 73 8.25 14.22 -24.71
N GLU A 74 8.80 13.58 -23.72
CA GLU A 74 8.53 12.18 -23.41
C GLU A 74 7.18 12.04 -22.73
N HIS A 75 6.41 11.05 -23.13
CA HIS A 75 5.28 10.54 -22.38
C HIS A 75 5.74 9.31 -21.60
N VAL A 76 5.98 9.45 -20.30
CA VAL A 76 6.44 8.36 -19.43
C VAL A 76 5.48 7.17 -19.53
N TRP A 77 4.18 7.43 -19.48
CA TRP A 77 3.19 6.47 -19.99
C TRP A 77 3.03 6.66 -21.51
N PRO A 78 3.41 5.70 -22.35
CA PRO A 78 3.34 5.87 -23.80
C PRO A 78 1.91 6.10 -24.28
N LYS A 79 1.72 7.07 -25.17
CA LYS A 79 0.39 7.38 -25.73
C LYS A 79 -0.28 6.20 -26.43
N SER A 80 0.51 5.29 -27.01
CA SER A 80 0.01 4.09 -27.66
C SER A 80 -0.61 3.09 -26.67
N HIS A 81 -0.22 3.14 -25.40
CA HIS A 81 -0.86 2.37 -24.33
C HIS A 81 -2.05 3.16 -23.77
N GLY A 82 -3.21 3.00 -24.39
CA GLY A 82 -4.45 3.69 -24.03
C GLY A 82 -5.04 4.62 -25.09
N ASP A 83 -4.38 4.71 -26.27
CA ASP A 83 -4.81 5.51 -27.44
C ASP A 83 -5.27 6.94 -27.07
N PHE A 84 -4.54 7.59 -26.18
CA PHE A 84 -4.85 8.95 -25.77
C PHE A 84 -4.04 9.97 -26.56
N GLY A 85 -4.31 10.46 -27.61
CA GLY A 85 -3.54 11.52 -28.30
C GLY A 85 -3.18 12.72 -27.40
N THR A 86 -2.80 13.82 -28.00
CA THR A 86 -2.42 15.06 -27.31
C THR A 86 -3.55 16.11 -27.30
N SER A 87 -4.80 15.68 -27.48
CA SER A 87 -5.95 16.57 -27.39
C SER A 87 -6.32 16.85 -25.93
N MET A 88 -6.69 18.08 -25.65
CA MET A 88 -7.15 18.49 -24.31
C MET A 88 -8.38 17.72 -23.81
N THR A 89 -9.12 17.06 -24.71
CA THR A 89 -10.34 16.32 -24.34
C THR A 89 -10.07 14.99 -23.63
N LYS A 90 -8.86 14.43 -23.78
CA LYS A 90 -8.43 13.21 -23.08
C LYS A 90 -7.47 13.47 -21.92
N ALA A 91 -7.06 14.72 -21.73
CA ALA A 91 -6.14 15.17 -20.69
C ALA A 91 -4.79 14.44 -20.56
N ALA A 92 -4.79 13.10 -20.53
CA ALA A 92 -3.62 12.25 -20.30
C ALA A 92 -2.40 12.57 -21.18
N GLY A 93 -2.62 12.98 -22.42
CA GLY A 93 -1.54 13.33 -23.35
C GLY A 93 -0.91 14.71 -23.13
N THR A 94 -1.40 15.48 -22.16
CA THR A 94 -0.86 16.78 -21.81
C THR A 94 -0.60 16.94 -20.31
N ASP A 95 -0.76 15.88 -19.55
CA ASP A 95 -0.54 15.87 -18.11
C ASP A 95 0.95 15.97 -17.77
N LEU A 96 1.32 17.01 -17.02
CA LEU A 96 2.71 17.30 -16.67
C LEU A 96 3.32 16.28 -15.71
N HIS A 97 2.50 15.53 -14.97
CA HIS A 97 3.02 14.44 -14.13
C HIS A 97 3.55 13.26 -14.95
N SER A 98 3.08 13.10 -16.20
CA SER A 98 3.55 12.07 -17.13
C SER A 98 4.49 12.59 -18.24
N LEU A 99 4.65 13.90 -18.36
CA LEU A 99 5.48 14.50 -19.38
C LEU A 99 6.85 14.92 -18.84
N ARG A 100 7.93 14.59 -19.57
CA ARG A 100 9.31 14.90 -19.18
C ARG A 100 10.13 15.37 -20.38
N PRO A 101 11.13 16.26 -20.21
CA PRO A 101 12.12 16.52 -21.23
C PRO A 101 13.08 15.33 -21.32
N VAL A 102 13.25 14.74 -22.49
CA VAL A 102 14.14 13.61 -22.74
C VAL A 102 14.93 13.83 -24.02
N ASP A 103 16.19 13.38 -24.06
CA ASP A 103 16.96 13.37 -25.28
C ASP A 103 16.19 12.68 -26.42
N ASN A 104 16.16 13.30 -27.58
CA ASN A 104 15.33 12.83 -28.70
C ASN A 104 15.70 11.43 -29.17
N THR A 105 16.98 11.07 -29.13
CA THR A 105 17.44 9.72 -29.58
C THR A 105 17.15 8.67 -28.49
N VAL A 106 17.30 9.04 -27.22
CA VAL A 106 16.95 8.17 -26.09
C VAL A 106 15.45 7.93 -26.02
N ASN A 107 14.63 8.98 -26.22
CA ASN A 107 13.17 8.84 -26.33
C ASN A 107 12.78 7.90 -27.49
N SER A 108 13.45 8.04 -28.65
CA SER A 108 13.20 7.16 -29.78
C SER A 108 13.58 5.69 -29.49
N ALA A 109 14.62 5.44 -28.71
CA ALA A 109 15.03 4.10 -28.30
C ALA A 109 14.12 3.49 -27.25
N ARG A 110 13.63 4.31 -26.30
CA ARG A 110 12.61 3.89 -25.33
C ARG A 110 11.31 3.52 -26.05
N SER A 111 10.87 4.32 -27.03
CA SER A 111 9.67 4.04 -27.83
C SER A 111 8.43 3.85 -26.96
N ASN A 112 7.73 2.72 -27.09
CA ASN A 112 6.56 2.34 -26.30
C ASN A 112 6.80 1.10 -25.43
N LYS A 113 8.05 0.82 -25.10
CA LYS A 113 8.38 -0.33 -24.23
C LYS A 113 7.81 -0.15 -22.84
N ASP A 114 7.50 -1.27 -22.21
CA ASP A 114 7.21 -1.31 -20.79
C ASP A 114 8.44 -0.90 -19.96
N PHE A 115 8.24 -0.54 -18.72
CA PHE A 115 9.32 -0.39 -17.75
C PHE A 115 9.61 -1.73 -17.08
N GLY A 116 10.89 -2.08 -16.97
CA GLY A 116 11.30 -3.33 -16.37
C GLY A 116 12.79 -3.55 -16.49
N ASN A 117 13.29 -4.59 -15.81
CA ASN A 117 14.70 -4.94 -15.88
C ASN A 117 15.10 -5.34 -17.29
N ALA A 118 16.19 -4.79 -17.80
CA ALA A 118 16.73 -5.02 -19.12
C ALA A 118 18.22 -5.42 -19.04
N THR A 119 18.79 -5.88 -20.16
CA THR A 119 20.12 -6.50 -20.12
C THR A 119 21.15 -5.90 -21.09
N ASN A 120 20.71 -4.98 -21.95
CA ASN A 120 21.60 -4.41 -22.97
C ASN A 120 21.75 -2.91 -22.72
N SER A 121 22.93 -2.49 -22.33
CA SER A 121 23.22 -1.07 -22.07
C SER A 121 23.01 -0.22 -23.33
N HIS A 122 22.36 0.91 -23.15
CA HIS A 122 22.09 1.85 -24.22
C HIS A 122 23.35 2.70 -24.50
N TRP A 123 23.70 2.87 -25.75
CA TRP A 123 24.98 3.50 -26.15
C TRP A 123 25.08 4.99 -25.77
N GLU A 124 23.96 5.71 -25.67
CA GLU A 124 23.92 7.14 -25.36
C GLU A 124 23.54 7.41 -23.90
N CYS A 125 22.57 6.69 -23.38
CA CYS A 125 22.26 6.64 -21.95
C CYS A 125 23.00 5.45 -21.33
N THR A 126 24.26 5.64 -20.97
CA THR A 126 25.14 4.54 -20.54
C THR A 126 24.74 3.88 -19.23
N GLU A 127 23.87 4.52 -18.47
CA GLU A 127 23.27 4.01 -17.23
C GLU A 127 21.86 3.44 -17.44
N CYS A 128 21.35 3.51 -18.69
CA CYS A 128 20.09 2.90 -19.07
C CYS A 128 20.32 1.57 -19.76
N ASP A 129 19.44 0.61 -19.49
CA ASP A 129 19.40 -0.65 -20.22
C ASP A 129 18.12 -0.78 -21.06
N SER A 130 18.18 -1.61 -22.09
CA SER A 130 17.08 -1.82 -23.02
C SER A 130 17.01 -3.27 -23.49
N SER A 131 15.82 -3.82 -23.59
CA SER A 131 15.55 -5.10 -24.26
C SER A 131 14.53 -4.90 -25.39
N ALA A 132 14.00 -5.97 -25.94
CA ALA A 132 12.92 -5.88 -26.93
C ALA A 132 11.67 -5.24 -26.33
N ASP A 133 11.32 -5.63 -25.10
CA ASP A 133 10.05 -5.30 -24.46
C ASP A 133 10.20 -4.25 -23.36
N PHE A 134 11.39 -4.14 -22.74
CA PHE A 134 11.61 -3.31 -21.57
C PHE A 134 12.60 -2.17 -21.80
N TRP A 135 12.34 -1.08 -21.10
CA TRP A 135 13.25 0.02 -20.85
C TRP A 135 13.54 0.12 -19.35
N GLU A 136 14.82 0.11 -19.00
CA GLU A 136 15.31 0.31 -17.65
C GLU A 136 16.08 1.63 -17.61
N PRO A 137 15.57 2.67 -16.90
CA PRO A 137 16.27 3.93 -16.76
C PRO A 137 17.42 3.81 -15.74
N ALA A 138 18.25 4.84 -15.67
CA ALA A 138 19.29 4.94 -14.64
C ALA A 138 18.71 4.83 -13.23
N ASP A 139 19.46 4.26 -12.29
CA ASP A 139 19.00 3.99 -10.92
C ASP A 139 18.39 5.23 -10.24
N VAL A 140 18.96 6.41 -10.46
CA VAL A 140 18.51 7.69 -9.90
C VAL A 140 17.22 8.24 -10.52
N THR A 141 16.60 7.53 -11.46
CA THR A 141 15.34 7.90 -12.12
C THR A 141 14.30 6.78 -12.07
N LYS A 142 14.63 5.66 -11.49
CA LYS A 142 13.74 4.50 -11.39
C LYS A 142 12.49 4.82 -10.59
N GLY A 143 12.66 5.39 -9.40
CA GLY A 143 11.56 5.82 -8.53
C GLY A 143 10.70 6.92 -9.15
N ASP A 144 11.35 7.92 -9.77
CA ASP A 144 10.65 9.01 -10.47
C ASP A 144 9.76 8.49 -11.61
N ALA A 145 10.27 7.50 -12.38
CA ALA A 145 9.51 6.86 -13.45
C ALA A 145 8.33 6.06 -12.87
N ALA A 146 8.57 5.28 -11.83
CA ALA A 146 7.55 4.49 -11.14
C ALA A 146 6.42 5.37 -10.61
N ARG A 147 6.73 6.44 -9.87
CA ARG A 147 5.74 7.38 -9.32
C ARG A 147 4.95 8.13 -10.40
N SER A 148 5.58 8.43 -11.54
CA SER A 148 4.87 8.99 -12.69
C SER A 148 3.85 8.01 -13.28
N VAL A 149 4.19 6.73 -13.32
CA VAL A 149 3.34 5.66 -13.86
C VAL A 149 2.22 5.30 -12.89
N PHE A 150 2.49 5.19 -11.59
CA PHE A 150 1.48 5.02 -10.54
C PHE A 150 0.43 6.14 -10.54
N TYR A 151 0.88 7.39 -10.72
CA TYR A 151 -0.02 8.51 -10.87
C TYR A 151 -0.97 8.33 -12.05
N MET A 152 -0.46 7.89 -13.20
CA MET A 152 -1.27 7.70 -14.41
C MET A 152 -2.30 6.59 -14.25
N ASP A 153 -1.95 5.49 -13.60
CA ASP A 153 -2.85 4.39 -13.26
C ASP A 153 -4.02 4.88 -12.41
N VAL A 154 -3.73 5.61 -11.33
CA VAL A 154 -4.77 6.15 -10.45
C VAL A 154 -5.58 7.25 -11.10
N ARG A 155 -4.92 8.17 -11.83
CA ARG A 155 -5.57 9.37 -12.38
C ARG A 155 -6.53 9.06 -13.55
N TYR A 156 -6.25 8.05 -14.34
CA TYR A 156 -6.95 7.78 -15.60
C TYR A 156 -7.65 6.42 -15.59
N ASN A 157 -8.81 6.34 -14.95
CA ASN A 157 -9.60 5.12 -14.78
C ASN A 157 -10.75 4.95 -15.78
N GLY A 158 -10.71 5.65 -16.91
CA GLY A 158 -11.74 5.54 -17.97
C GLY A 158 -13.00 6.35 -17.75
N PHE A 159 -13.01 7.30 -16.80
CA PHE A 159 -14.19 8.12 -16.58
C PHE A 159 -14.41 9.11 -17.74
N GLY A 160 -15.62 9.09 -18.30
CA GLY A 160 -16.02 9.98 -19.40
C GLY A 160 -15.31 9.65 -20.71
N ASN A 161 -14.48 10.58 -21.21
CA ASN A 161 -13.69 10.40 -22.44
C ASN A 161 -12.18 10.15 -22.16
N GLU A 162 -11.82 10.02 -20.89
CA GLU A 162 -10.44 9.76 -20.49
C GLU A 162 -10.06 8.31 -20.78
N PRO A 163 -8.78 8.01 -21.01
CA PRO A 163 -8.34 6.62 -21.17
C PRO A 163 -8.53 5.84 -19.89
N ASN A 164 -8.68 4.53 -20.01
CA ASN A 164 -8.62 3.61 -18.88
C ASN A 164 -7.21 3.02 -18.85
N LEU A 165 -6.37 3.54 -17.96
CA LEU A 165 -4.98 3.12 -17.81
C LEU A 165 -4.86 2.19 -16.61
N SER A 166 -4.05 1.13 -16.74
CA SER A 166 -3.89 0.17 -15.67
C SER A 166 -2.51 -0.48 -15.71
N LEU A 167 -1.87 -0.56 -14.54
CA LEU A 167 -0.63 -1.30 -14.37
C LEU A 167 -0.88 -2.80 -14.24
N VAL A 168 0.00 -3.58 -14.87
CA VAL A 168 -0.07 -5.05 -14.84
C VAL A 168 1.32 -5.64 -14.58
N ASN A 169 1.35 -6.84 -14.01
CA ASN A 169 2.59 -7.61 -13.90
C ASN A 169 2.98 -8.21 -15.25
N GLY A 170 4.27 -8.17 -15.56
CA GLY A 170 4.83 -8.68 -16.81
C GLY A 170 4.73 -7.70 -17.96
N THR A 171 4.97 -8.19 -19.17
CA THR A 171 4.96 -7.38 -20.40
C THR A 171 3.56 -7.25 -20.96
N THR A 172 3.21 -6.06 -21.43
CA THR A 172 1.93 -5.79 -22.08
C THR A 172 1.88 -6.18 -23.55
N GLN A 173 3.02 -6.68 -24.09
CA GLN A 173 3.13 -7.13 -25.49
C GLN A 173 2.17 -6.44 -26.46
N THR A 174 2.44 -5.17 -26.75
CA THR A 174 2.16 -4.56 -28.07
C THR A 174 0.72 -4.48 -28.57
N SER A 175 -0.32 -4.66 -27.83
CA SER A 175 -1.60 -4.17 -28.30
C SER A 175 -1.82 -2.75 -27.80
N SER A 176 -1.63 -1.83 -28.66
CA SER A 176 -1.56 -0.39 -28.43
C SER A 176 -2.82 0.27 -27.85
N ASP A 177 -3.93 -0.43 -27.75
CA ASP A 177 -5.22 0.19 -27.45
C ASP A 177 -5.78 -0.16 -26.07
N ASP A 178 -5.14 -1.08 -25.34
CA ASP A 178 -5.72 -1.68 -24.12
C ASP A 178 -5.45 -0.88 -22.84
N GLY A 179 -4.63 0.16 -22.87
CA GLY A 179 -4.35 1.01 -21.70
C GLY A 179 -3.53 0.33 -20.61
N PHE A 180 -2.84 -0.76 -20.91
CA PHE A 180 -1.98 -1.46 -19.96
C PHE A 180 -0.52 -1.05 -20.10
N LEU A 181 0.21 -1.04 -18.97
CA LEU A 181 1.66 -0.85 -18.92
C LEU A 181 2.25 -1.80 -17.85
N GLY A 182 3.37 -2.44 -18.16
CA GLY A 182 4.14 -3.27 -17.25
C GLY A 182 5.46 -2.59 -16.85
N ASP A 183 6.18 -3.16 -15.97
CA ASP A 183 5.93 -4.26 -15.05
C ASP A 183 5.66 -3.73 -13.64
N LEU A 184 4.46 -3.93 -13.13
CA LEU A 184 4.00 -3.35 -11.87
C LEU A 184 4.97 -3.63 -10.70
N CYS A 185 5.34 -4.90 -10.48
CA CYS A 185 6.16 -5.22 -9.32
C CYS A 185 7.61 -4.79 -9.46
N THR A 186 8.15 -4.69 -10.69
CA THR A 186 9.44 -4.03 -10.90
C THR A 186 9.37 -2.54 -10.57
N LEU A 187 8.32 -1.84 -11.00
CA LEU A 187 8.10 -0.42 -10.67
C LEU A 187 7.91 -0.21 -9.17
N TYR A 188 7.20 -1.12 -8.49
CA TYR A 188 7.04 -1.11 -7.04
C TYR A 188 8.41 -1.17 -6.32
N HIS A 189 9.28 -2.10 -6.71
CA HIS A 189 10.62 -2.19 -6.13
C HIS A 189 11.52 -0.99 -6.49
N TRP A 190 11.38 -0.43 -7.69
CA TRP A 190 12.11 0.79 -8.06
C TRP A 190 11.72 1.98 -7.19
N HIS A 191 10.44 2.12 -6.87
CA HIS A 191 9.97 3.16 -5.95
C HIS A 191 10.62 3.05 -4.56
N ILE A 192 10.77 1.83 -4.03
CA ILE A 192 11.42 1.60 -2.73
C ILE A 192 12.93 1.90 -2.79
N LEU A 193 13.58 1.55 -3.89
CA LEU A 193 15.03 1.72 -4.07
C LEU A 193 15.46 3.17 -4.34
N ASP A 194 14.59 3.96 -4.96
CA ASP A 194 14.85 5.35 -5.35
C ASP A 194 13.75 6.26 -4.74
N PRO A 195 13.94 6.67 -3.45
CA PRO A 195 12.96 7.48 -2.73
C PRO A 195 12.86 8.91 -3.30
N VAL A 196 11.80 9.61 -2.91
CA VAL A 196 11.50 10.97 -3.40
C VAL A 196 12.65 11.93 -3.13
N SER A 197 13.18 12.52 -4.19
CA SER A 197 14.19 13.56 -4.12
C SER A 197 13.58 14.95 -3.87
N SER A 198 14.40 15.89 -3.37
CA SER A 198 13.97 17.29 -3.24
C SER A 198 13.64 17.95 -4.60
N TYR A 199 14.28 17.50 -5.68
CA TYR A 199 14.00 17.97 -7.04
C TYR A 199 12.59 17.50 -7.47
N GLU A 200 12.27 16.24 -7.27
CA GLU A 200 10.95 15.69 -7.59
C GLU A 200 9.83 16.33 -6.75
N ALA A 201 10.06 16.52 -5.45
CA ALA A 201 9.13 17.22 -4.56
C ALA A 201 8.86 18.67 -4.99
N ASN A 202 9.90 19.40 -5.40
CA ASN A 202 9.75 20.76 -5.95
C ASN A 202 8.97 20.75 -7.27
N ARG A 203 9.28 19.84 -8.16
CA ARG A 203 8.55 19.66 -9.42
C ARG A 203 7.06 19.42 -9.18
N ASN A 204 6.70 18.59 -8.21
CA ASN A 204 5.32 18.35 -7.82
C ASN A 204 4.61 19.63 -7.34
N ASN A 205 5.33 20.51 -6.60
CA ASN A 205 4.80 21.82 -6.18
C ASN A 205 4.54 22.76 -7.37
N GLU A 206 5.44 22.80 -8.34
CA GLU A 206 5.32 23.66 -9.53
C GLU A 206 4.17 23.19 -10.43
N ILE A 207 4.06 21.86 -10.66
CA ILE A 207 2.92 21.29 -11.40
C ILE A 207 1.60 21.61 -10.70
N PHE A 208 1.54 21.54 -9.36
CA PHE A 208 0.35 21.96 -8.62
C PHE A 208 -0.03 23.42 -8.89
N GLY A 209 0.96 24.30 -9.02
CA GLY A 209 0.73 25.70 -9.40
C GLY A 209 0.10 25.86 -10.78
N ILE A 210 0.39 24.96 -11.71
CA ILE A 210 -0.07 24.98 -13.11
C ILE A 210 -1.38 24.21 -13.29
N GLN A 211 -1.42 22.95 -12.83
CA GLN A 211 -2.53 22.01 -13.05
C GLN A 211 -3.55 21.98 -11.90
N GLY A 212 -3.15 22.31 -10.67
CA GLY A 212 -4.01 22.32 -9.50
C GLY A 212 -4.19 20.94 -8.83
N ASN A 213 -3.50 19.90 -9.32
CA ASN A 213 -3.41 18.60 -8.68
C ASN A 213 -1.95 18.21 -8.43
N ARG A 214 -1.76 17.21 -7.57
CA ARG A 214 -0.46 16.70 -7.15
C ARG A 214 -0.34 15.22 -7.45
N ASN A 215 0.87 14.74 -7.62
CA ASN A 215 1.14 13.31 -7.59
C ASN A 215 1.19 12.86 -6.11
N PRO A 216 0.22 12.05 -5.65
CA PRO A 216 0.12 11.66 -4.24
C PRO A 216 1.26 10.74 -3.81
N PHE A 217 1.89 10.02 -4.73
CA PHE A 217 3.01 9.11 -4.46
C PHE A 217 4.34 9.84 -4.24
N ILE A 218 4.39 11.14 -4.53
CA ILE A 218 5.48 12.04 -4.17
C ILE A 218 5.23 12.68 -2.81
N ASP A 219 3.96 12.94 -2.47
CA ASP A 219 3.58 13.55 -1.20
C ASP A 219 3.59 12.55 -0.03
N ASN A 220 3.30 11.29 -0.33
CA ASN A 220 3.35 10.18 0.62
C ASN A 220 3.73 8.88 -0.10
N GLU A 221 4.96 8.45 0.11
CA GLU A 221 5.55 7.26 -0.52
C GLU A 221 4.87 5.96 -0.05
N ASP A 222 4.33 5.92 1.18
CA ASP A 222 3.67 4.75 1.76
C ASP A 222 2.39 4.34 0.99
N PHE A 223 1.81 5.23 0.19
CA PHE A 223 0.64 4.89 -0.61
C PHE A 223 0.90 3.81 -1.66
N VAL A 224 2.14 3.69 -2.14
CA VAL A 224 2.52 2.63 -3.09
C VAL A 224 2.45 1.27 -2.42
N GLN A 225 3.02 1.16 -1.21
CA GLN A 225 2.93 -0.05 -0.38
C GLN A 225 1.48 -0.38 -0.04
N ALA A 226 0.69 0.61 0.38
CA ALA A 226 -0.70 0.42 0.79
C ALA A 226 -1.62 -0.05 -0.36
N ILE A 227 -1.30 0.28 -1.63
CA ILE A 227 -2.11 -0.12 -2.79
C ILE A 227 -1.64 -1.42 -3.40
N TRP A 228 -0.32 -1.59 -3.61
CA TRP A 228 0.24 -2.69 -4.40
C TRP A 228 1.16 -3.63 -3.62
N GLY A 229 1.44 -3.34 -2.33
CA GLY A 229 2.32 -4.15 -1.52
C GLY A 229 1.85 -5.61 -1.40
N GLU A 230 0.56 -5.82 -1.23
CA GLU A 230 -0.05 -7.15 -1.17
C GLU A 230 0.21 -8.01 -2.43
N ILE A 231 0.30 -7.33 -3.60
CA ILE A 231 0.54 -7.98 -4.89
C ILE A 231 2.03 -8.22 -5.13
N CYS A 232 2.87 -7.22 -4.79
CA CYS A 232 4.26 -7.19 -5.21
C CYS A 232 5.25 -7.65 -4.14
N ASP A 233 4.85 -7.61 -2.89
CA ASP A 233 5.62 -8.11 -1.75
C ASP A 233 4.69 -8.79 -0.74
N PRO A 234 4.11 -9.94 -1.09
CA PRO A 234 3.19 -10.66 -0.22
C PRO A 234 3.83 -11.14 1.10
N GLN A 235 5.16 -11.02 1.23
CA GLN A 235 5.88 -11.36 2.47
C GLN A 235 5.92 -10.21 3.48
N THR A 236 5.45 -9.02 3.10
CA THR A 236 5.28 -7.86 4.00
C THR A 236 3.87 -7.79 4.61
N GLN A 237 2.98 -8.72 4.29
CA GLN A 237 1.82 -8.95 5.14
C GLN A 237 2.35 -9.56 6.43
N GLU A 238 2.29 -8.77 7.46
CA GLU A 238 2.45 -9.27 8.82
C GLU A 238 1.34 -10.29 9.01
N GLU A 239 1.70 -11.59 9.05
CA GLU A 239 0.76 -12.68 9.27
C GLU A 239 0.19 -12.54 10.68
N ASP A 240 -1.10 -12.71 10.81
CA ASP A 240 -1.87 -12.90 12.02
C ASP A 240 -2.67 -14.19 11.79
N SER A 241 -2.02 -15.31 12.13
CA SER A 241 -2.46 -16.64 11.69
C SER A 241 -3.75 -17.10 12.36
N ASP A 242 -4.01 -16.66 13.59
CA ASP A 242 -5.20 -17.02 14.38
C ASP A 242 -6.25 -15.88 14.42
N ASN A 243 -5.91 -14.71 13.90
CA ASN A 243 -6.77 -13.52 13.79
C ASN A 243 -7.22 -12.96 15.15
N ASP A 244 -6.33 -12.98 16.14
CA ASP A 244 -6.61 -12.40 17.45
C ASP A 244 -6.29 -10.90 17.54
N GLY A 245 -5.58 -10.35 16.56
CA GLY A 245 -5.20 -8.95 16.43
C GLY A 245 -3.73 -8.68 16.80
N ILE A 246 -2.96 -9.73 17.16
CA ILE A 246 -1.52 -9.68 17.38
C ILE A 246 -0.84 -10.42 16.24
N LEU A 247 0.12 -9.74 15.62
CA LEU A 247 0.80 -10.29 14.45
C LEU A 247 1.77 -11.41 14.85
N ASP A 248 1.90 -12.47 14.05
CA ASP A 248 2.80 -13.61 14.30
C ASP A 248 4.21 -13.20 14.72
N SER A 249 4.71 -12.05 14.21
CA SER A 249 6.03 -11.52 14.57
C SER A 249 6.14 -11.01 16.00
N ASN A 250 5.02 -10.67 16.63
CA ASN A 250 4.90 -10.14 18.00
C ASN A 250 4.14 -11.11 18.90
N ASP A 251 3.60 -12.17 18.35
CA ASP A 251 2.79 -13.18 19.01
C ASP A 251 3.67 -14.36 19.48
N ILE A 252 3.57 -14.68 20.75
CA ILE A 252 4.27 -15.84 21.33
C ILE A 252 3.54 -17.15 20.97
N CYS A 253 2.23 -17.06 20.74
CA CYS A 253 1.34 -18.20 20.46
C CYS A 253 0.60 -18.05 19.12
N PRO A 254 1.28 -17.93 17.95
CA PRO A 254 0.69 -17.49 16.67
C PRO A 254 -0.38 -18.39 16.05
N ASP A 255 -0.74 -19.47 16.67
CA ASP A 255 -1.81 -20.41 16.25
C ASP A 255 -2.95 -20.48 17.29
N GLU A 256 -2.95 -19.61 18.34
CA GLU A 256 -3.87 -19.65 19.47
C GLU A 256 -4.58 -18.31 19.67
N ALA A 257 -5.78 -18.15 19.12
CA ALA A 257 -6.56 -16.93 19.21
C ALA A 257 -6.89 -16.54 20.65
N SER A 258 -6.24 -15.52 21.16
CA SER A 258 -6.32 -15.05 22.56
C SER A 258 -7.30 -13.87 22.77
N THR A 259 -8.07 -13.48 21.75
CA THR A 259 -8.96 -12.29 21.76
C THR A 259 -9.84 -12.22 23.01
N GLY A 260 -9.58 -11.23 23.85
CA GLY A 260 -10.36 -10.94 25.08
C GLY A 260 -9.88 -11.67 26.33
N TYR A 261 -8.86 -12.53 26.23
CA TYR A 261 -8.27 -13.33 27.30
C TYR A 261 -6.73 -13.20 27.34
N ASP A 262 -6.18 -12.18 26.71
CA ASP A 262 -4.78 -11.78 26.74
C ASP A 262 -4.68 -10.38 27.37
N VAL A 263 -4.36 -10.34 28.64
CA VAL A 263 -4.26 -9.09 29.43
C VAL A 263 -2.87 -8.47 29.29
N ASN A 264 -1.88 -9.30 28.98
CA ASN A 264 -0.49 -8.87 28.89
C ASN A 264 -0.06 -8.51 27.46
N GLU A 265 -0.93 -8.74 26.47
CA GLU A 265 -0.74 -8.48 25.03
C GLU A 265 0.46 -9.23 24.43
N ASP A 266 0.66 -10.51 24.83
CA ASP A 266 1.72 -11.37 24.31
C ASP A 266 1.25 -12.41 23.26
N GLY A 267 -0.05 -12.46 22.97
CA GLY A 267 -0.68 -13.32 21.99
C GLY A 267 -1.06 -14.70 22.51
N CYS A 268 -0.93 -14.95 23.82
CA CYS A 268 -1.32 -16.21 24.41
C CYS A 268 -2.55 -16.06 25.31
N LEU A 269 -3.30 -17.13 25.47
CA LEU A 269 -4.36 -17.19 26.49
C LEU A 269 -3.75 -17.11 27.89
N ASP A 270 -4.19 -16.13 28.68
CA ASP A 270 -3.74 -16.01 30.07
C ASP A 270 -4.33 -17.08 30.99
N ASP A 271 -3.58 -17.44 32.02
CA ASP A 271 -4.00 -18.19 33.22
C ASP A 271 -3.68 -17.27 34.41
N THR A 272 -4.65 -16.40 34.76
CA THR A 272 -4.43 -15.26 35.66
C THR A 272 -4.10 -15.70 37.09
N ASP A 273 -4.62 -16.81 37.58
CA ASP A 273 -4.38 -17.30 38.96
C ASP A 273 -3.39 -18.46 39.07
N GLY A 274 -2.98 -19.02 37.89
CA GLY A 274 -1.91 -20.00 37.78
C GLY A 274 -2.33 -21.43 38.21
N ASP A 275 -3.59 -21.81 38.04
CA ASP A 275 -4.08 -23.12 38.40
C ASP A 275 -3.95 -24.18 37.28
N GLY A 276 -3.62 -23.73 36.07
CA GLY A 276 -3.41 -24.55 34.86
C GLY A 276 -4.64 -24.64 33.95
N VAL A 277 -5.66 -23.82 34.20
CA VAL A 277 -6.83 -23.59 33.34
C VAL A 277 -6.78 -22.16 32.85
N THR A 278 -6.87 -21.96 31.53
CA THR A 278 -6.82 -20.63 30.93
C THR A 278 -8.10 -19.85 31.19
N ASP A 279 -8.01 -18.50 31.25
CA ASP A 279 -9.10 -17.61 31.62
C ASP A 279 -10.35 -17.76 30.74
N ASP A 280 -10.22 -18.24 29.50
CA ASP A 280 -11.33 -18.53 28.59
C ASP A 280 -12.15 -19.77 29.00
N LEU A 281 -11.53 -20.68 29.73
CA LEU A 281 -12.12 -21.93 30.19
C LEU A 281 -12.40 -21.92 31.70
N ASP A 282 -11.81 -20.95 32.41
CA ASP A 282 -11.95 -20.84 33.87
C ASP A 282 -13.14 -19.94 34.24
N ILE A 283 -14.08 -20.51 35.01
CA ILE A 283 -15.22 -19.78 35.54
C ILE A 283 -14.80 -18.85 36.70
N PHE A 284 -13.66 -19.14 37.35
CA PHE A 284 -13.13 -18.39 38.49
C PHE A 284 -11.70 -17.88 38.27
N PRO A 285 -11.42 -17.05 37.24
CA PRO A 285 -10.08 -16.72 36.78
C PRO A 285 -9.14 -16.01 37.78
N LEU A 286 -9.60 -15.81 39.00
CA LEU A 286 -8.84 -15.16 40.08
C LEU A 286 -8.76 -16.04 41.32
N ASN A 287 -9.14 -17.33 41.22
CA ASN A 287 -9.20 -18.24 42.37
C ASN A 287 -8.59 -19.60 42.00
N SER A 288 -7.30 -19.73 42.10
CA SER A 288 -6.51 -20.94 41.83
C SER A 288 -6.92 -22.23 42.53
N SER A 289 -8.03 -22.27 43.23
CA SER A 289 -8.60 -23.45 43.86
C SER A 289 -9.89 -23.91 43.20
N GLU A 290 -10.42 -23.16 42.25
CA GLU A 290 -11.71 -23.38 41.62
C GLU A 290 -11.59 -22.99 40.12
N SER A 291 -12.02 -23.86 39.22
CA SER A 291 -12.09 -23.56 37.79
C SER A 291 -13.42 -23.96 37.14
N ILE A 292 -14.24 -24.72 37.84
CA ILE A 292 -15.51 -25.26 37.37
C ILE A 292 -16.62 -24.96 38.35
N ASP A 293 -17.81 -24.61 37.85
CA ASP A 293 -19.06 -24.51 38.55
C ASP A 293 -20.11 -25.30 37.73
N SER A 294 -20.34 -26.56 38.14
CA SER A 294 -21.13 -27.50 37.34
C SER A 294 -22.62 -27.20 37.32
N ASP A 295 -23.15 -26.52 38.35
CA ASP A 295 -24.57 -26.19 38.46
C ASP A 295 -24.90 -24.70 38.39
N PHE A 296 -23.84 -23.86 38.25
CA PHE A 296 -23.92 -22.41 38.05
C PHE A 296 -24.57 -21.66 39.23
N ASP A 297 -24.31 -22.09 40.47
CA ASP A 297 -24.79 -21.41 41.65
C ASP A 297 -23.84 -20.32 42.20
N GLY A 298 -22.62 -20.23 41.60
CA GLY A 298 -21.58 -19.28 41.96
C GLY A 298 -20.59 -19.79 43.00
N VAL A 299 -20.65 -21.04 43.40
CA VAL A 299 -19.69 -21.75 44.22
C VAL A 299 -18.98 -22.79 43.39
N GLY A 300 -17.65 -22.80 43.39
CA GLY A 300 -16.88 -23.77 42.59
C GLY A 300 -17.00 -25.19 43.11
N ASP A 301 -16.95 -26.15 42.22
CA ASP A 301 -17.13 -27.59 42.48
C ASP A 301 -16.27 -28.13 43.65
N ASN A 302 -15.08 -27.55 43.85
CA ASN A 302 -14.17 -27.98 44.92
C ASN A 302 -14.62 -27.51 46.30
N SER A 303 -15.33 -26.40 46.38
CA SER A 303 -15.83 -25.77 47.61
C SER A 303 -17.30 -26.06 47.85
N ASP A 304 -17.99 -26.63 46.87
CA ASP A 304 -19.40 -26.97 46.90
C ASP A 304 -19.61 -28.39 47.45
N ALA A 305 -20.42 -28.49 48.48
CA ALA A 305 -20.83 -29.79 49.04
C ALA A 305 -21.82 -30.54 48.12
N PHE A 306 -22.48 -29.82 47.20
CA PHE A 306 -23.49 -30.35 46.28
C PHE A 306 -23.28 -29.85 44.81
N PRO A 307 -22.16 -30.16 44.14
CA PRO A 307 -21.72 -29.55 42.89
C PRO A 307 -22.65 -29.76 41.68
N ASN A 308 -23.80 -30.32 41.83
CA ASN A 308 -24.80 -30.55 40.79
C ASN A 308 -26.21 -30.13 41.24
N ASN A 309 -26.31 -29.32 42.30
CA ASN A 309 -27.60 -28.85 42.83
C ASN A 309 -27.57 -27.35 43.13
N PRO A 310 -27.98 -26.49 42.19
CA PRO A 310 -27.85 -25.03 42.29
C PRO A 310 -28.67 -24.38 43.39
N LEU A 311 -29.26 -25.15 44.28
CA LEU A 311 -30.02 -24.66 45.44
C LEU A 311 -29.29 -24.93 46.77
N GLU A 312 -28.22 -25.71 46.74
CA GLU A 312 -27.46 -26.14 47.89
C GLU A 312 -25.96 -26.09 47.62
N SER A 313 -25.19 -25.41 48.43
CA SER A 313 -23.72 -25.36 48.30
C SER A 313 -23.02 -25.71 49.63
N ARG A 314 -23.75 -25.90 50.70
CA ARG A 314 -23.20 -26.21 52.03
C ARG A 314 -23.92 -27.32 52.69
N ASP A 315 -23.16 -28.13 53.42
CA ASP A 315 -23.62 -29.18 54.36
C ASP A 315 -22.80 -28.96 55.66
N SER A 316 -23.35 -28.20 56.56
CA SER A 316 -22.60 -27.71 57.75
C SER A 316 -22.36 -28.76 58.80
N ASP A 317 -23.18 -29.82 58.87
CA ASP A 317 -23.03 -30.94 59.82
C ASP A 317 -22.66 -32.27 59.16
N SER A 318 -22.57 -32.27 57.80
CA SER A 318 -22.13 -33.39 56.97
C SER A 318 -23.07 -34.64 57.06
N ASP A 319 -24.38 -34.40 57.09
CA ASP A 319 -25.36 -35.50 57.10
C ASP A 319 -25.87 -35.86 55.67
N GLY A 320 -25.52 -35.06 54.68
CA GLY A 320 -25.87 -35.25 53.26
C GLY A 320 -27.13 -34.48 52.83
N ILE A 321 -27.69 -33.65 53.66
CA ILE A 321 -28.76 -32.72 53.33
C ILE A 321 -28.16 -31.30 53.34
N GLY A 322 -28.47 -30.50 52.32
CA GLY A 322 -27.93 -29.16 52.21
C GLY A 322 -28.57 -28.19 53.20
N ASP A 323 -27.78 -27.22 53.68
CA ASP A 323 -28.19 -26.26 54.70
C ASP A 323 -29.51 -25.53 54.38
N ASN A 324 -29.87 -25.35 53.11
CA ASN A 324 -31.09 -24.67 52.67
C ASN A 324 -32.32 -25.58 52.77
N SER A 325 -32.14 -26.89 52.67
CA SER A 325 -33.19 -27.89 52.72
C SER A 325 -33.27 -28.57 54.09
N ASP A 326 -32.27 -28.36 54.95
CA ASP A 326 -32.18 -28.97 56.28
C ASP A 326 -32.80 -28.03 57.34
N MET A 327 -33.73 -28.57 58.16
CA MET A 327 -34.33 -27.84 59.28
C MET A 327 -33.37 -27.68 60.47
N PHE A 328 -32.35 -28.54 60.54
CA PHE A 328 -31.36 -28.56 61.62
C PHE A 328 -29.90 -28.52 61.13
N PRO A 329 -29.49 -27.52 60.41
CA PRO A 329 -28.24 -27.49 59.63
C PRO A 329 -26.93 -27.61 60.44
N PHE A 330 -26.98 -27.91 61.65
CA PHE A 330 -25.86 -28.09 62.60
C PHE A 330 -26.04 -29.30 63.49
N ASP A 331 -26.96 -30.24 63.19
CA ASP A 331 -27.23 -31.43 64.04
C ASP A 331 -27.37 -32.70 63.12
N ALA A 332 -26.26 -33.30 62.73
CA ALA A 332 -26.19 -34.47 61.89
C ALA A 332 -26.94 -35.72 62.42
N SER A 333 -27.60 -35.63 63.56
CA SER A 333 -28.44 -36.69 64.12
C SER A 333 -29.90 -36.60 63.72
N GLU A 334 -30.36 -35.45 63.25
CA GLU A 334 -31.72 -35.15 62.81
C GLU A 334 -31.82 -35.08 61.27
N ILE A 335 -31.90 -36.27 60.65
CA ILE A 335 -31.91 -36.44 59.17
C ILE A 335 -33.32 -36.22 58.58
N LEU A 336 -34.37 -36.08 59.37
CA LEU A 336 -35.74 -35.96 58.87
C LEU A 336 -36.46 -34.79 59.51
N ASP A 337 -37.04 -33.96 58.68
CA ASP A 337 -37.99 -32.89 59.03
C ASP A 337 -39.37 -33.38 59.38
#